data_d215fc05435449601157287b06dc5d0f
#
_entry.id   d215fc05435449601157287b06dc5d0f
#
_cell.length_a   1.000
_cell.length_b   1.000
_cell.length_c   1.000
_cell.angle_alpha   90.00
_cell.angle_beta   90.00
_cell.angle_gamma   90.00
#
_symmetry.space_group_name_H-M   'P 1'
#
loop_
_entity.id
_entity.type
_entity.pdbx_description
1 polymer ?
#
loop_
_entity_poly.entity_id
_entity_poly.type
_entity_poly.pdbx_seq_one_letter_code
_entity_poly.pdbx_strand_id
1 'polypeptide(L)'
;MVDNKYKRVLLKISGEALLGDQQFGIDPKPVEMIADEIRSIYERGVEIAVVVGGGNIFRGMKNSARLGMDQASGDYVGMLATVMNAVVLQCALKKIEVDCRVQTAIAINQIGEPYLRHRAIRHLEKGRVVIFAAGTGNPFFTTDTASALRASEINAEVMLMAKNGVDGIYDDDPKTNPNAKKLDKVTYDEIIKKDLKVMDTSACALCKQNKIPINVFDFKAQGSLVKIMNGEEVGTYVSVN
;
A
#
# COMPACT_ATOMS: atom_id res chain seq x y z
N MET A 1 -15.71 -16.54 -16.56
CA MET A 1 -15.15 -15.71 -15.44
C MET A 1 -13.69 -16.06 -15.33
N VAL A 2 -12.81 -15.09 -15.22
CA VAL A 2 -11.37 -15.34 -14.97
C VAL A 2 -11.24 -15.84 -13.53
N ASP A 3 -10.56 -16.97 -13.34
CA ASP A 3 -10.34 -17.53 -12.01
C ASP A 3 -9.21 -16.74 -11.34
N ASN A 4 -9.54 -15.90 -10.37
CA ASN A 4 -8.57 -15.10 -9.63
C ASN A 4 -8.21 -15.83 -8.33
N LYS A 5 -6.91 -15.90 -8.01
CA LYS A 5 -6.43 -16.48 -6.74
C LYS A 5 -7.03 -15.78 -5.50
N TYR A 6 -7.27 -14.47 -5.60
CA TYR A 6 -7.83 -13.66 -4.53
C TYR A 6 -9.04 -12.87 -5.03
N LYS A 7 -10.09 -12.84 -4.22
CA LYS A 7 -11.29 -12.02 -4.48
C LYS A 7 -11.14 -10.60 -3.96
N ARG A 8 -10.59 -10.42 -2.75
CA ARG A 8 -10.42 -9.11 -2.10
C ARG A 8 -8.98 -8.89 -1.70
N VAL A 9 -8.39 -7.80 -2.18
CA VAL A 9 -7.00 -7.45 -1.92
C VAL A 9 -6.87 -6.05 -1.34
N LEU A 10 -5.83 -5.83 -0.52
CA LEU A 10 -5.38 -4.49 -0.18
C LEU A 10 -4.01 -4.25 -0.83
N LEU A 11 -3.93 -3.26 -1.71
CA LEU A 11 -2.71 -2.81 -2.36
C LEU A 11 -2.10 -1.65 -1.57
N LYS A 12 -0.90 -1.85 -1.03
CA LYS A 12 -0.13 -0.80 -0.37
C LYS A 12 0.93 -0.27 -1.32
N ILE A 13 0.92 1.04 -1.56
CA ILE A 13 1.85 1.75 -2.44
C ILE A 13 2.66 2.75 -1.61
N SER A 14 3.99 2.73 -1.74
CA SER A 14 4.82 3.80 -1.16
C SER A 14 4.57 5.12 -1.87
N GLY A 15 4.50 6.22 -1.13
CA GLY A 15 4.45 7.55 -1.75
C GLY A 15 5.63 7.82 -2.71
N GLU A 16 6.78 7.24 -2.42
CA GLU A 16 7.96 7.33 -3.29
C GLU A 16 7.73 6.74 -4.70
N ALA A 17 6.78 5.83 -4.85
CA ALA A 17 6.42 5.30 -6.17
C ALA A 17 5.77 6.35 -7.08
N LEU A 18 5.28 7.46 -6.51
CA LEU A 18 4.68 8.56 -7.28
C LEU A 18 5.69 9.65 -7.69
N LEU A 19 6.97 9.52 -7.30
CA LEU A 19 8.01 10.52 -7.60
C LEU A 19 8.48 10.49 -9.04
N GLY A 20 8.45 9.33 -9.71
CA GLY A 20 9.16 9.15 -10.97
C GLY A 20 10.64 9.47 -10.81
N ASP A 21 11.15 10.32 -11.67
CA ASP A 21 12.55 10.81 -11.63
C ASP A 21 12.72 12.07 -10.75
N GLN A 22 11.64 12.56 -10.12
CA GLN A 22 11.66 13.76 -9.29
C GLN A 22 12.14 13.44 -7.86
N GLN A 23 12.71 14.45 -7.20
CA GLN A 23 13.12 14.33 -5.80
C GLN A 23 11.96 14.62 -4.81
N PHE A 24 10.90 15.26 -5.29
CA PHE A 24 9.77 15.72 -4.49
C PHE A 24 8.53 15.90 -5.37
N GLY A 25 7.34 15.63 -4.79
CA GLY A 25 6.07 15.88 -5.46
C GLY A 25 5.47 14.64 -6.09
N ILE A 26 4.70 14.83 -7.15
CA ILE A 26 3.94 13.78 -7.85
C ILE A 26 4.23 13.89 -9.34
N ASP A 27 4.75 12.83 -9.93
CA ASP A 27 4.96 12.69 -11.37
C ASP A 27 3.72 12.01 -11.98
N PRO A 28 3.10 12.58 -13.02
CA PRO A 28 1.94 11.98 -13.69
C PRO A 28 2.20 10.58 -14.24
N LYS A 29 3.40 10.30 -14.78
CA LYS A 29 3.71 9.00 -15.42
C LYS A 29 3.58 7.81 -14.47
N PRO A 30 4.24 7.77 -13.29
CA PRO A 30 4.01 6.69 -12.34
C PRO A 30 2.56 6.59 -11.87
N VAL A 31 1.86 7.71 -11.72
CA VAL A 31 0.45 7.70 -11.32
C VAL A 31 -0.42 7.01 -12.37
N GLU A 32 -0.19 7.29 -13.66
CA GLU A 32 -0.89 6.64 -14.76
C GLU A 32 -0.55 5.14 -14.81
N MET A 33 0.72 4.75 -14.66
CA MET A 33 1.13 3.34 -14.58
C MET A 33 0.45 2.60 -13.41
N ILE A 34 0.36 3.24 -12.24
CA ILE A 34 -0.34 2.68 -11.08
C ILE A 34 -1.83 2.49 -11.37
N ALA A 35 -2.46 3.46 -12.00
CA ALA A 35 -3.87 3.40 -12.36
C ALA A 35 -4.14 2.26 -13.37
N ASP A 36 -3.29 2.08 -14.37
CA ASP A 36 -3.39 1.01 -15.37
C ASP A 36 -3.22 -0.39 -14.74
N GLU A 37 -2.26 -0.56 -13.83
CA GLU A 37 -2.08 -1.82 -13.08
C GLU A 37 -3.31 -2.14 -12.21
N ILE A 38 -3.87 -1.14 -11.53
CA ILE A 38 -5.12 -1.32 -10.75
C ILE A 38 -6.27 -1.69 -11.67
N ARG A 39 -6.41 -1.01 -12.82
CA ARG A 39 -7.44 -1.31 -13.83
C ARG A 39 -7.35 -2.75 -14.31
N SER A 40 -6.15 -3.26 -14.54
CA SER A 40 -5.93 -4.62 -15.06
C SER A 40 -6.56 -5.72 -14.21
N ILE A 41 -6.59 -5.54 -12.86
CA ILE A 41 -7.24 -6.48 -11.94
C ILE A 41 -8.68 -6.07 -11.58
N TYR A 42 -9.02 -4.77 -11.69
CA TYR A 42 -10.39 -4.28 -11.56
C TYR A 42 -11.31 -4.87 -12.63
N GLU A 43 -10.89 -4.89 -13.89
CA GLU A 43 -11.64 -5.49 -15.02
C GLU A 43 -11.86 -7.00 -14.86
N ARG A 44 -11.07 -7.66 -14.02
CA ARG A 44 -11.23 -9.08 -13.66
C ARG A 44 -12.22 -9.30 -12.50
N GLY A 45 -12.80 -8.24 -11.96
CA GLY A 45 -13.78 -8.30 -10.86
C GLY A 45 -13.16 -8.47 -9.48
N VAL A 46 -11.87 -8.17 -9.31
CA VAL A 46 -11.21 -8.16 -7.99
C VAL A 46 -11.70 -6.97 -7.17
N GLU A 47 -12.03 -7.20 -5.91
CA GLU A 47 -12.36 -6.16 -4.94
C GLU A 47 -11.06 -5.51 -4.42
N ILE A 48 -10.80 -4.26 -4.77
CA ILE A 48 -9.51 -3.60 -4.56
C ILE A 48 -9.62 -2.46 -3.56
N ALA A 49 -8.89 -2.57 -2.46
CA ALA A 49 -8.58 -1.45 -1.57
C ALA A 49 -7.14 -0.98 -1.78
N VAL A 50 -6.90 0.32 -1.69
CA VAL A 50 -5.58 0.92 -1.89
C VAL A 50 -5.23 1.78 -0.69
N VAL A 51 -4.00 1.66 -0.21
CA VAL A 51 -3.38 2.59 0.74
C VAL A 51 -2.15 3.18 0.09
N VAL A 52 -2.05 4.50 0.04
CA VAL A 52 -0.90 5.20 -0.53
C VAL A 52 -0.17 6.02 0.55
N GLY A 53 1.16 5.90 0.59
CA GLY A 53 2.00 6.68 1.52
C GLY A 53 2.15 8.14 1.11
N GLY A 54 2.70 8.98 2.00
CA GLY A 54 2.91 10.42 1.79
C GLY A 54 4.37 10.85 1.63
N GLY A 55 5.31 9.90 1.61
CA GLY A 55 6.76 10.17 1.68
C GLY A 55 7.36 10.93 0.50
N ASN A 56 6.66 11.04 -0.62
CA ASN A 56 7.01 11.87 -1.78
C ASN A 56 6.78 13.37 -1.52
N ILE A 57 5.87 13.71 -0.61
CA ILE A 57 5.50 15.10 -0.28
C ILE A 57 6.08 15.49 1.07
N PHE A 58 5.98 14.63 2.08
CA PHE A 58 6.47 14.92 3.42
C PHE A 58 7.06 13.68 4.09
N ARG A 59 8.34 13.75 4.46
CA ARG A 59 9.04 12.69 5.20
C ARG A 59 9.08 13.05 6.68
N GLY A 60 8.10 12.58 7.46
CA GLY A 60 7.81 12.93 8.84
C GLY A 60 9.02 13.27 9.70
N MET A 61 9.78 12.29 10.19
CA MET A 61 10.87 12.54 11.14
C MET A 61 11.98 13.48 10.63
N LYS A 62 12.40 13.36 9.34
CA LYS A 62 13.48 14.21 8.82
C LYS A 62 13.06 15.66 8.65
N ASN A 63 11.83 15.91 8.20
CA ASN A 63 11.35 17.25 7.95
C ASN A 63 10.81 17.92 9.22
N SER A 64 10.19 17.18 10.13
CA SER A 64 9.68 17.70 11.40
C SER A 64 10.80 18.29 12.25
N ALA A 65 11.91 17.60 12.41
CA ALA A 65 13.06 18.11 13.17
C ALA A 65 13.61 19.41 12.58
N ARG A 66 13.69 19.55 11.25
CA ARG A 66 14.18 20.75 10.57
C ARG A 66 13.22 21.95 10.70
N LEU A 67 11.93 21.68 10.89
CA LEU A 67 10.89 22.69 11.01
C LEU A 67 10.53 23.00 12.48
N GLY A 68 11.20 22.35 13.45
CA GLY A 68 10.90 22.52 14.88
C GLY A 68 9.53 21.95 15.27
N MET A 69 8.99 21.00 14.50
CA MET A 69 7.71 20.34 14.77
C MET A 69 7.91 19.15 15.70
N ASP A 70 6.99 18.89 16.60
CA ASP A 70 6.91 17.63 17.32
C ASP A 70 6.48 16.48 16.37
N GLN A 71 6.69 15.25 16.81
CA GLN A 71 6.38 14.08 16.00
C GLN A 71 4.90 14.01 15.61
N ALA A 72 3.99 14.27 16.55
CA ALA A 72 2.56 14.19 16.31
C ALA A 72 2.11 15.18 15.21
N SER A 73 2.59 16.41 15.26
CA SER A 73 2.34 17.42 14.22
C SER A 73 2.91 16.99 12.87
N GLY A 74 4.13 16.46 12.85
CA GLY A 74 4.75 15.94 11.64
C GLY A 74 3.98 14.76 11.03
N ASP A 75 3.46 13.87 11.86
CA ASP A 75 2.65 12.73 11.41
C ASP A 75 1.31 13.20 10.80
N TYR A 76 0.67 14.23 11.36
CA TYR A 76 -0.52 14.85 10.75
C TYR A 76 -0.22 15.45 9.37
N VAL A 77 0.91 16.14 9.21
CA VAL A 77 1.33 16.64 7.89
C VAL A 77 1.55 15.46 6.92
N GLY A 78 2.18 14.38 7.38
CA GLY A 78 2.32 13.15 6.59
C GLY A 78 0.98 12.52 6.21
N MET A 79 0.00 12.51 7.11
CA MET A 79 -1.36 12.04 6.81
C MET A 79 -2.04 12.90 5.74
N LEU A 80 -1.92 14.25 5.80
CA LEU A 80 -2.42 15.14 4.76
C LEU A 80 -1.73 14.90 3.41
N ALA A 81 -0.43 14.61 3.40
CA ALA A 81 0.29 14.23 2.19
C ALA A 81 -0.31 12.97 1.55
N THR A 82 -0.73 11.97 2.35
CA THR A 82 -1.42 10.79 1.81
C THR A 82 -2.78 11.14 1.19
N VAL A 83 -3.50 12.13 1.73
CA VAL A 83 -4.77 12.61 1.17
C VAL A 83 -4.54 13.21 -0.22
N MET A 84 -3.50 14.04 -0.39
CA MET A 84 -3.14 14.58 -1.71
C MET A 84 -2.89 13.46 -2.73
N ASN A 85 -2.08 12.46 -2.37
CA ASN A 85 -1.80 11.32 -3.23
C ASN A 85 -3.06 10.52 -3.56
N ALA A 86 -3.95 10.30 -2.59
CA ALA A 86 -5.21 9.59 -2.79
C ALA A 86 -6.14 10.30 -3.78
N VAL A 87 -6.23 11.63 -3.70
CA VAL A 87 -7.04 12.44 -4.64
C VAL A 87 -6.47 12.39 -6.05
N VAL A 88 -5.14 12.50 -6.20
CA VAL A 88 -4.49 12.40 -7.51
C VAL A 88 -4.70 11.02 -8.12
N LEU A 89 -4.53 9.94 -7.34
CA LEU A 89 -4.80 8.58 -7.81
C LEU A 89 -6.27 8.38 -8.17
N GLN A 90 -7.21 8.95 -7.40
CA GLN A 90 -8.64 8.93 -7.74
C GLN A 90 -8.90 9.60 -9.08
N CYS A 91 -8.29 10.75 -9.35
CA CYS A 91 -8.43 11.43 -10.64
C CYS A 91 -7.90 10.58 -11.80
N ALA A 92 -6.74 9.94 -11.63
CA ALA A 92 -6.16 9.06 -12.63
C ALA A 92 -7.07 7.84 -12.92
N LEU A 93 -7.59 7.19 -11.89
CA LEU A 93 -8.51 6.06 -12.03
C LEU A 93 -9.82 6.47 -12.73
N LYS A 94 -10.40 7.60 -12.35
CA LYS A 94 -11.61 8.12 -13.02
C LYS A 94 -11.37 8.46 -14.50
N LYS A 95 -10.18 8.98 -14.86
CA LYS A 95 -9.80 9.26 -16.25
C LYS A 95 -9.85 8.02 -17.14
N ILE A 96 -9.61 6.84 -16.56
CA ILE A 96 -9.66 5.53 -17.25
C ILE A 96 -10.90 4.71 -16.88
N GLU A 97 -11.98 5.36 -16.45
CA GLU A 97 -13.29 4.79 -16.16
C GLU A 97 -13.35 3.74 -15.06
N VAL A 98 -12.41 3.78 -14.11
CA VAL A 98 -12.44 2.96 -12.90
C VAL A 98 -13.25 3.66 -11.80
N ASP A 99 -14.39 3.08 -11.39
CA ASP A 99 -15.20 3.64 -10.29
C ASP A 99 -14.46 3.48 -8.95
N CYS A 100 -14.22 4.59 -8.27
CA CYS A 100 -13.43 4.61 -7.04
C CYS A 100 -13.94 5.63 -6.03
N ARG A 101 -13.64 5.39 -4.75
CA ARG A 101 -13.97 6.27 -3.63
C ARG A 101 -12.76 6.49 -2.74
N VAL A 102 -12.54 7.73 -2.33
CA VAL A 102 -11.57 8.08 -1.28
C VAL A 102 -12.30 8.09 0.06
N GLN A 103 -11.75 7.35 1.03
CA GLN A 103 -12.17 7.40 2.42
C GLN A 103 -11.01 7.87 3.28
N THR A 104 -11.27 8.85 4.16
CA THR A 104 -10.25 9.51 4.98
C THR A 104 -10.44 9.18 6.46
N ALA A 105 -9.34 8.81 7.13
CA ALA A 105 -9.36 8.55 8.57
C ALA A 105 -9.47 9.83 9.42
N ILE A 106 -9.08 10.98 8.84
CA ILE A 106 -9.34 12.32 9.39
C ILE A 106 -10.51 12.93 8.61
N ALA A 107 -11.47 13.52 9.28
CA ALA A 107 -12.65 14.09 8.63
C ALA A 107 -12.27 15.29 7.73
N ILE A 108 -12.36 15.12 6.43
CA ILE A 108 -12.16 16.16 5.40
C ILE A 108 -13.30 16.00 4.39
N ASN A 109 -14.50 16.33 4.80
CA ASN A 109 -15.75 16.01 4.11
C ASN A 109 -15.84 16.53 2.66
N GLN A 110 -15.12 17.60 2.34
CA GLN A 110 -15.06 18.18 0.98
C GLN A 110 -14.20 17.37 0.02
N ILE A 111 -13.31 16.50 0.54
CA ILE A 111 -12.32 15.78 -0.24
C ILE A 111 -12.66 14.29 -0.36
N GLY A 112 -13.11 13.68 0.73
CA GLY A 112 -13.40 12.25 0.77
C GLY A 112 -14.44 11.91 1.81
N GLU A 113 -14.98 10.70 1.72
CA GLU A 113 -15.90 10.18 2.71
C GLU A 113 -15.16 9.91 4.03
N PRO A 114 -15.76 10.18 5.19
CA PRO A 114 -15.23 9.68 6.46
C PRO A 114 -15.11 8.15 6.41
N TYR A 115 -13.97 7.62 6.86
CA TYR A 115 -13.78 6.18 6.92
C TYR A 115 -14.80 5.51 7.83
N LEU A 116 -15.53 4.59 7.27
CA LEU A 116 -16.43 3.68 7.99
C LEU A 116 -16.28 2.28 7.41
N ARG A 117 -15.89 1.30 8.25
CA ARG A 117 -15.62 -0.08 7.85
C ARG A 117 -16.71 -0.68 6.96
N HIS A 118 -17.94 -0.62 7.39
CA HIS A 118 -19.06 -1.19 6.62
C HIS A 118 -19.32 -0.49 5.29
N ARG A 119 -19.04 0.82 5.21
CA ARG A 119 -19.15 1.58 3.96
C ARG A 119 -18.04 1.18 2.99
N ALA A 120 -16.82 1.00 3.48
CA ALA A 120 -15.70 0.51 2.67
C ALA A 120 -16.01 -0.87 2.06
N ILE A 121 -16.46 -1.83 2.88
CA ILE A 121 -16.85 -3.16 2.42
C ILE A 121 -17.97 -3.08 1.37
N ARG A 122 -18.99 -2.25 1.61
CA ARG A 122 -20.09 -2.08 0.65
C ARG A 122 -19.64 -1.48 -0.69
N HIS A 123 -18.63 -0.61 -0.67
CA HIS A 123 -18.04 -0.10 -1.93
C HIS A 123 -17.31 -1.20 -2.68
N LEU A 124 -16.49 -1.99 -1.99
CA LEU A 124 -15.77 -3.13 -2.56
C LEU A 124 -16.74 -4.15 -3.20
N GLU A 125 -17.77 -4.54 -2.47
CA GLU A 125 -18.82 -5.46 -2.95
C GLU A 125 -19.61 -4.94 -4.17
N LYS A 126 -19.63 -3.61 -4.36
CA LYS A 126 -20.20 -2.97 -5.55
C LYS A 126 -19.19 -2.81 -6.70
N GLY A 127 -18.03 -3.45 -6.61
CA GLY A 127 -16.98 -3.35 -7.61
C GLY A 127 -16.30 -1.98 -7.67
N ARG A 128 -16.26 -1.21 -6.59
CA ARG A 128 -15.57 0.07 -6.52
C ARG A 128 -14.22 -0.09 -5.87
N VAL A 129 -13.21 0.54 -6.44
CA VAL A 129 -11.91 0.69 -5.78
C VAL A 129 -12.06 1.65 -4.60
N VAL A 130 -11.56 1.27 -3.41
CA VAL A 130 -11.56 2.13 -2.22
C VAL A 130 -10.14 2.57 -1.92
N ILE A 131 -9.90 3.88 -1.92
CA ILE A 131 -8.60 4.46 -1.59
C ILE A 131 -8.66 5.00 -0.17
N PHE A 132 -7.89 4.41 0.74
CA PHE A 132 -7.79 4.85 2.12
C PHE A 132 -6.70 5.91 2.27
N ALA A 133 -7.06 7.05 2.82
CA ALA A 133 -6.19 8.19 3.05
C ALA A 133 -6.15 8.58 4.53
N ALA A 134 -5.17 9.40 4.90
CA ALA A 134 -4.88 9.85 6.26
C ALA A 134 -4.48 8.71 7.22
N GLY A 135 -3.90 7.62 6.70
CA GLY A 135 -3.32 6.55 7.50
C GLY A 135 -4.32 5.90 8.47
N THR A 136 -3.93 5.81 9.74
CA THR A 136 -4.82 5.36 10.82
C THR A 136 -5.72 6.48 11.37
N GLY A 137 -5.41 7.74 11.05
CA GLY A 137 -5.98 8.94 11.69
C GLY A 137 -5.31 9.31 13.01
N ASN A 138 -4.34 8.53 13.45
CA ASN A 138 -3.61 8.74 14.71
C ASN A 138 -2.11 8.89 14.45
N PRO A 139 -1.42 9.82 15.15
CA PRO A 139 0.04 9.91 15.11
C PRO A 139 0.71 8.61 15.59
N PHE A 140 2.03 8.52 15.38
CA PHE A 140 2.90 7.41 15.78
C PHE A 140 2.71 6.09 15.02
N PHE A 141 1.85 6.06 14.02
CA PHE A 141 1.65 4.89 13.16
C PHE A 141 2.11 5.17 11.73
N THR A 142 2.74 4.19 11.13
CA THR A 142 3.19 4.27 9.74
C THR A 142 2.09 3.92 8.75
N THR A 143 2.37 4.13 7.46
CA THR A 143 1.52 3.66 6.37
C THR A 143 1.43 2.13 6.33
N ASP A 144 2.48 1.40 6.77
CA ASP A 144 2.47 -0.06 6.83
C ASP A 144 1.48 -0.54 7.89
N THR A 145 1.51 0.05 9.09
CA THR A 145 0.53 -0.22 10.15
C THR A 145 -0.90 0.13 9.69
N ALA A 146 -1.09 1.26 9.02
CA ALA A 146 -2.39 1.63 8.46
C ALA A 146 -2.89 0.59 7.45
N SER A 147 -2.00 0.09 6.57
CA SER A 147 -2.34 -0.94 5.58
C SER A 147 -2.75 -2.25 6.23
N ALA A 148 -2.00 -2.71 7.24
CA ALA A 148 -2.31 -3.91 8.00
C ALA A 148 -3.67 -3.80 8.72
N LEU A 149 -3.95 -2.65 9.34
CA LEU A 149 -5.22 -2.36 9.99
C LEU A 149 -6.38 -2.41 8.98
N ARG A 150 -6.28 -1.68 7.88
CA ARG A 150 -7.34 -1.65 6.86
C ARG A 150 -7.55 -3.00 6.20
N ALA A 151 -6.48 -3.77 5.91
CA ALA A 151 -6.60 -5.12 5.39
C ALA A 151 -7.40 -6.03 6.33
N SER A 152 -7.12 -5.95 7.64
CA SER A 152 -7.86 -6.71 8.66
C SER A 152 -9.34 -6.29 8.72
N GLU A 153 -9.61 -4.98 8.74
CA GLU A 153 -10.96 -4.44 8.86
C GLU A 153 -11.87 -4.79 7.67
N ILE A 154 -11.33 -4.82 6.45
CA ILE A 154 -12.10 -5.14 5.25
C ILE A 154 -12.09 -6.63 4.90
N ASN A 155 -11.47 -7.49 5.71
CA ASN A 155 -11.26 -8.91 5.43
C ASN A 155 -10.56 -9.14 4.08
N ALA A 156 -9.45 -8.46 3.85
CA ALA A 156 -8.63 -8.71 2.67
C ALA A 156 -7.98 -10.09 2.76
N GLU A 157 -7.96 -10.83 1.65
CA GLU A 157 -7.36 -12.17 1.58
C GLU A 157 -5.83 -12.13 1.46
N VAL A 158 -5.31 -11.00 1.00
CA VAL A 158 -3.87 -10.73 0.89
C VAL A 158 -3.60 -9.23 0.93
N MET A 159 -2.48 -8.85 1.52
CA MET A 159 -1.92 -7.50 1.38
C MET A 159 -0.81 -7.53 0.32
N LEU A 160 -0.99 -6.77 -0.75
CA LEU A 160 -0.05 -6.60 -1.85
C LEU A 160 0.84 -5.40 -1.54
N MET A 161 2.09 -5.64 -1.17
CA MET A 161 3.05 -4.60 -0.79
C MET A 161 3.95 -4.26 -1.98
N ALA A 162 3.59 -3.20 -2.68
CA ALA A 162 4.35 -2.69 -3.81
C ALA A 162 5.57 -1.89 -3.32
N LYS A 163 6.75 -2.37 -3.64
CA LYS A 163 8.03 -1.66 -3.41
C LYS A 163 8.46 -0.93 -4.68
N ASN A 164 9.35 0.05 -4.54
CA ASN A 164 9.91 0.79 -5.65
C ASN A 164 11.35 0.32 -5.91
N GLY A 165 11.54 -0.50 -6.95
CA GLY A 165 12.85 -0.99 -7.36
C GLY A 165 13.43 -2.08 -6.45
N VAL A 166 12.60 -2.78 -5.68
CA VAL A 166 12.98 -3.97 -4.90
C VAL A 166 11.93 -5.05 -5.16
N ASP A 167 12.35 -6.15 -5.74
CA ASP A 167 11.48 -7.20 -6.27
C ASP A 167 11.08 -8.28 -5.25
N GLY A 168 11.34 -8.06 -3.97
CA GLY A 168 10.98 -8.99 -2.89
C GLY A 168 11.68 -8.69 -1.58
N ILE A 169 11.74 -9.68 -0.70
CA ILE A 169 12.47 -9.67 0.56
C ILE A 169 13.79 -10.41 0.36
N TYR A 170 14.86 -9.87 0.90
CA TYR A 170 16.19 -10.44 0.86
C TYR A 170 16.66 -10.84 2.25
N ASP A 171 17.57 -11.78 2.33
CA ASP A 171 18.21 -12.22 3.59
C ASP A 171 19.16 -11.16 4.19
N ASP A 172 19.56 -10.15 3.39
CA ASP A 172 20.33 -8.98 3.78
C ASP A 172 19.97 -7.81 2.85
N ASP A 173 20.48 -6.60 3.10
CA ASP A 173 20.21 -5.43 2.25
C ASP A 173 20.95 -5.55 0.89
N PRO A 174 20.25 -5.75 -0.24
CA PRO A 174 20.87 -5.90 -1.54
C PRO A 174 21.61 -4.63 -2.03
N LYS A 175 21.38 -3.47 -1.41
CA LYS A 175 22.10 -2.23 -1.75
C LYS A 175 23.50 -2.18 -1.15
N THR A 176 23.70 -2.86 -0.04
CA THR A 176 24.97 -2.90 0.69
C THR A 176 25.69 -4.23 0.54
N ASN A 177 24.96 -5.32 0.38
CA ASN A 177 25.49 -6.66 0.16
C ASN A 177 25.09 -7.22 -1.22
N PRO A 178 25.99 -7.23 -2.21
CA PRO A 178 25.69 -7.78 -3.54
C PRO A 178 25.46 -9.29 -3.56
N ASN A 179 25.75 -10.01 -2.46
CA ASN A 179 25.50 -11.45 -2.32
C ASN A 179 24.15 -11.74 -1.62
N ALA A 180 23.37 -10.71 -1.27
CA ALA A 180 22.05 -10.89 -0.68
C ALA A 180 21.14 -11.70 -1.58
N LYS A 181 20.47 -12.70 -1.02
CA LYS A 181 19.60 -13.63 -1.76
C LYS A 181 18.14 -13.26 -1.51
N LYS A 182 17.40 -13.17 -2.61
CA LYS A 182 15.95 -13.03 -2.54
C LYS A 182 15.33 -14.29 -1.95
N LEU A 183 14.36 -14.11 -1.08
CA LEU A 183 13.56 -15.17 -0.48
C LEU A 183 12.24 -15.27 -1.26
N ASP A 184 11.91 -16.43 -1.81
CA ASP A 184 10.63 -16.62 -2.50
C ASP A 184 9.46 -16.71 -1.50
N LYS A 185 9.70 -17.35 -0.35
CA LYS A 185 8.76 -17.50 0.75
C LYS A 185 9.44 -17.25 2.08
N VAL A 186 8.75 -16.61 3.01
CA VAL A 186 9.23 -16.36 4.37
C VAL A 186 8.04 -16.31 5.33
N THR A 187 8.25 -16.70 6.58
CA THR A 187 7.24 -16.60 7.61
C THR A 187 7.38 -15.30 8.40
N TYR A 188 6.31 -14.86 9.06
CA TYR A 188 6.38 -13.71 9.99
C TYR A 188 7.39 -13.92 11.10
N ASP A 189 7.53 -15.16 11.61
CA ASP A 189 8.50 -15.49 12.64
C ASP A 189 9.94 -15.35 12.16
N GLU A 190 10.22 -15.72 10.92
CA GLU A 190 11.53 -15.51 10.33
C GLU A 190 11.84 -14.03 10.12
N ILE A 191 10.86 -13.24 9.67
CA ILE A 191 11.01 -11.78 9.52
C ILE A 191 11.38 -11.15 10.87
N ILE A 192 10.67 -11.50 11.94
CA ILE A 192 10.91 -10.96 13.27
C ILE A 192 12.24 -11.44 13.83
N LYS A 193 12.55 -12.75 13.74
CA LYS A 193 13.79 -13.34 14.26
C LYS A 193 15.04 -12.82 13.57
N LYS A 194 14.99 -12.61 12.25
CA LYS A 194 16.12 -12.16 11.42
C LYS A 194 16.17 -10.63 11.25
N ASP A 195 15.23 -9.90 11.86
CA ASP A 195 15.07 -8.44 11.72
C ASP A 195 15.05 -7.98 10.24
N LEU A 196 14.34 -8.74 9.39
CA LEU A 196 14.23 -8.41 7.98
C LEU A 196 13.40 -7.14 7.79
N LYS A 197 13.96 -6.15 7.09
CA LYS A 197 13.34 -4.82 6.90
C LYS A 197 12.28 -4.81 5.81
N VAL A 198 11.15 -5.46 6.07
CA VAL A 198 10.01 -5.53 5.15
C VAL A 198 9.03 -4.40 5.42
N MET A 199 8.62 -4.28 6.68
CA MET A 199 7.66 -3.32 7.22
C MET A 199 7.99 -3.04 8.69
N ASP A 200 7.28 -2.11 9.31
CA ASP A 200 7.44 -1.90 10.75
C ASP A 200 6.89 -3.08 11.58
N THR A 201 7.44 -3.24 12.78
CA THR A 201 7.12 -4.37 13.68
C THR A 201 5.64 -4.43 14.03
N SER A 202 4.99 -3.27 14.20
CA SER A 202 3.55 -3.19 14.54
C SER A 202 2.69 -3.72 13.40
N ALA A 203 3.01 -3.35 12.15
CA ALA A 203 2.33 -3.85 10.97
C ALA A 203 2.53 -5.37 10.81
N CYS A 204 3.76 -5.86 11.02
CA CYS A 204 4.10 -7.27 10.96
C CYS A 204 3.29 -8.08 12.00
N ALA A 205 3.26 -7.61 13.25
CA ALA A 205 2.51 -8.25 14.34
C ALA A 205 1.00 -8.28 14.05
N LEU A 206 0.44 -7.18 13.52
CA LEU A 206 -0.98 -7.07 13.19
C LEU A 206 -1.36 -8.03 12.06
N CYS A 207 -0.58 -8.11 10.99
CA CYS A 207 -0.82 -9.06 9.90
C CYS A 207 -0.71 -10.50 10.37
N LYS A 208 0.31 -10.85 11.18
CA LYS A 208 0.44 -12.19 11.76
C LYS A 208 -0.77 -12.56 12.61
N GLN A 209 -1.18 -11.68 13.54
CA GLN A 209 -2.31 -11.93 14.44
C GLN A 209 -3.62 -12.14 13.68
N ASN A 210 -3.85 -11.38 12.61
CA ASN A 210 -5.07 -11.46 11.79
C ASN A 210 -4.96 -12.44 10.61
N LYS A 211 -3.86 -13.19 10.53
CA LYS A 211 -3.61 -14.22 9.51
C LYS A 211 -3.71 -13.69 8.07
N ILE A 212 -3.22 -12.48 7.84
CA ILE A 212 -3.21 -11.86 6.52
C ILE A 212 -1.86 -12.16 5.86
N PRO A 213 -1.80 -12.93 4.77
CA PRO A 213 -0.58 -13.09 4.02
C PRO A 213 -0.19 -11.80 3.30
N ILE A 214 1.11 -11.64 3.04
CA ILE A 214 1.61 -10.50 2.27
C ILE A 214 2.33 -11.02 1.03
N ASN A 215 2.17 -10.32 -0.08
CA ASN A 215 3.03 -10.48 -1.24
C ASN A 215 3.83 -9.19 -1.45
N VAL A 216 5.16 -9.27 -1.38
CA VAL A 216 6.08 -8.14 -1.57
C VAL A 216 6.68 -8.22 -2.95
N PHE A 217 6.49 -7.18 -3.78
CA PHE A 217 6.92 -7.19 -5.19
C PHE A 217 7.34 -5.82 -5.68
N ASP A 218 8.07 -5.79 -6.81
CA ASP A 218 8.41 -4.52 -7.47
C ASP A 218 7.25 -4.06 -8.37
N PHE A 219 6.76 -2.86 -8.09
CA PHE A 219 5.68 -2.27 -8.87
C PHE A 219 6.10 -1.84 -10.28
N LYS A 220 7.40 -1.65 -10.52
CA LYS A 220 7.92 -1.31 -11.86
C LYS A 220 7.82 -2.43 -12.87
N ALA A 221 7.71 -3.68 -12.40
CA ALA A 221 7.50 -4.83 -13.27
C ALA A 221 6.03 -4.87 -13.72
N GLN A 222 5.75 -4.39 -14.93
CA GLN A 222 4.40 -4.35 -15.49
C GLN A 222 3.74 -5.73 -15.50
N GLY A 223 2.43 -5.75 -15.23
CA GLY A 223 1.62 -6.96 -15.18
C GLY A 223 1.81 -7.78 -13.91
N SER A 224 2.55 -7.29 -12.91
CA SER A 224 2.77 -8.02 -11.65
C SER A 224 1.47 -8.33 -10.92
N LEU A 225 0.51 -7.40 -10.89
CA LEU A 225 -0.79 -7.64 -10.24
C LEU A 225 -1.57 -8.76 -10.93
N VAL A 226 -1.60 -8.78 -12.26
CA VAL A 226 -2.28 -9.84 -13.03
C VAL A 226 -1.62 -11.21 -12.77
N LYS A 227 -0.29 -11.28 -12.77
CA LYS A 227 0.45 -12.52 -12.47
C LYS A 227 0.12 -13.04 -11.07
N ILE A 228 0.09 -12.16 -10.07
CA ILE A 228 -0.29 -12.52 -8.70
C ILE A 228 -1.74 -13.04 -8.66
N MET A 229 -2.67 -12.41 -9.39
CA MET A 229 -4.07 -12.88 -9.49
C MET A 229 -4.18 -14.23 -10.18
N ASN A 230 -3.29 -14.55 -11.14
CA ASN A 230 -3.20 -15.85 -11.76
C ASN A 230 -2.59 -16.94 -10.83
N GLY A 231 -2.06 -16.56 -9.66
CA GLY A 231 -1.38 -17.47 -8.75
C GLY A 231 0.08 -17.72 -9.08
N GLU A 232 0.66 -16.96 -10.00
CA GLU A 232 2.08 -17.03 -10.33
C GLU A 232 2.95 -16.54 -9.17
N GLU A 233 4.14 -17.10 -9.03
CA GLU A 233 5.12 -16.68 -8.01
C GLU A 233 5.81 -15.39 -8.45
N VAL A 234 5.39 -14.26 -7.84
CA VAL A 234 5.95 -12.93 -8.07
C VAL A 234 6.43 -12.37 -6.74
N GLY A 235 7.67 -11.92 -6.70
CA GLY A 235 8.23 -11.30 -5.49
C GLY A 235 8.48 -12.29 -4.36
N THR A 236 8.16 -11.92 -3.14
CA THR A 236 8.24 -12.75 -1.93
C THR A 236 6.87 -12.90 -1.29
N TYR A 237 6.48 -14.13 -1.01
CA TYR A 237 5.26 -14.43 -0.28
C TYR A 237 5.55 -14.59 1.22
N VAL A 238 4.90 -13.77 2.06
CA VAL A 238 4.96 -13.88 3.52
C VAL A 238 3.76 -14.68 4.00
N SER A 239 4.02 -15.86 4.55
CA SER A 239 2.99 -16.73 5.09
C SER A 239 2.81 -16.55 6.59
N VAL A 240 1.66 -17.01 7.07
CA VAL A 240 1.33 -17.01 8.52
C VAL A 240 2.02 -18.17 9.24
N ASN A 241 2.25 -19.27 8.53
CA ASN A 241 2.91 -20.51 9.01
C ASN A 241 4.00 -20.88 8.02
#